data_8923230a95b0164dc63b2e8db5f4e945
#
_entry.id   8923230a95b0164dc63b2e8db5f4e945
#
_cell.length_a   1.000
_cell.length_b   1.000
_cell.length_c   1.000
_cell.angle_alpha   90.00
_cell.angle_beta   90.00
_cell.angle_gamma   90.00
#
_symmetry.space_group_name_H-M   'P 1'
#
loop_
_entity.id
_entity.type
_entity.pdbx_description
1 polymer ?
#
loop_
_entity_poly.entity_id
_entity_poly.type
_entity_poly.pdbx_seq_one_letter_code
_entity_poly.pdbx_strand_id
1 'polypeptide(L)'
;NPTEVNTVKTVTLKKIVTRNIRFNVTDKSGNPVNGATVKVKKGYWDTVNPESDGSYNLIDGTSYNYTVEAPNYKTASSSFTPSGDQTIDIQLEKNITDYNVKFNPVDNDGKAIENASIKVTYEEEDPWDEDETETIELKANEDGSYTMKKGVTYTYTVKASDYKDVTATYTPSGDDENVSIDVKMVSSIDPADVDTVNAIKEK
;
A
#
# COMPACT_ATOMS: atom_id res chain seq x y z
N ASN A 1 33.23 -67.18 33.72
CA ASN A 1 32.77 -65.88 34.23
C ASN A 1 32.90 -64.89 33.11
N PRO A 2 31.80 -64.31 32.61
CA PRO A 2 31.90 -63.19 31.69
C PRO A 2 32.34 -61.97 32.52
N THR A 3 33.50 -61.39 32.19
CA THR A 3 33.97 -60.12 32.67
C THR A 3 33.02 -59.04 32.11
N GLU A 4 32.18 -58.46 32.96
CA GLU A 4 31.44 -57.23 32.60
C GLU A 4 32.45 -56.11 32.35
N VAL A 5 32.55 -55.71 31.07
CA VAL A 5 33.32 -54.55 30.72
C VAL A 5 32.45 -53.32 31.03
N ASN A 6 32.76 -52.69 32.17
CA ASN A 6 32.15 -51.41 32.54
C ASN A 6 32.55 -50.31 31.52
N THR A 7 31.72 -50.09 30.51
CA THR A 7 31.96 -49.03 29.54
C THR A 7 31.46 -47.69 30.12
N VAL A 8 32.33 -46.83 30.54
CA VAL A 8 32.00 -45.45 30.97
C VAL A 8 31.72 -44.66 29.71
N LYS A 9 30.46 -44.25 29.49
CA LYS A 9 30.07 -43.27 28.47
C LYS A 9 30.20 -41.86 29.07
N THR A 10 31.09 -41.06 28.55
CA THR A 10 31.17 -39.64 28.89
C THR A 10 30.14 -38.88 28.07
N VAL A 11 29.20 -38.20 28.72
CA VAL A 11 28.22 -37.28 28.11
C VAL A 11 28.67 -35.87 28.41
N THR A 12 28.99 -35.11 27.37
CA THR A 12 29.28 -33.67 27.48
C THR A 12 28.01 -32.87 27.29
N LEU A 13 27.59 -32.11 28.29
CA LEU A 13 26.47 -31.21 28.23
C LEU A 13 26.93 -29.87 27.69
N LYS A 14 26.28 -29.38 26.64
CA LYS A 14 26.48 -28.00 26.12
C LYS A 14 25.46 -27.08 26.80
N LYS A 15 25.92 -26.00 27.39
CA LYS A 15 25.04 -24.94 27.93
C LYS A 15 24.21 -24.35 26.82
N ILE A 16 22.89 -24.32 26.98
CA ILE A 16 21.98 -23.59 26.08
C ILE A 16 22.07 -22.11 26.45
N VAL A 17 22.38 -21.28 25.50
CA VAL A 17 22.35 -19.80 25.60
C VAL A 17 21.13 -19.31 24.88
N THR A 18 20.35 -18.45 25.49
CA THR A 18 19.19 -17.79 24.87
C THR A 18 19.50 -16.31 24.67
N ARG A 19 18.82 -15.72 23.68
CA ARG A 19 18.90 -14.31 23.30
C ARG A 19 17.53 -13.68 23.40
N ASN A 20 17.48 -12.45 23.92
CA ASN A 20 16.26 -11.66 23.94
C ASN A 20 16.06 -10.98 22.59
N ILE A 21 14.99 -11.33 21.90
CA ILE A 21 14.66 -10.81 20.56
C ILE A 21 13.38 -10.01 20.66
N ARG A 22 13.39 -8.80 20.12
CA ARG A 22 12.22 -7.92 19.96
C ARG A 22 11.93 -7.69 18.50
N PHE A 23 10.67 -7.44 18.17
CA PHE A 23 10.24 -7.07 16.83
C PHE A 23 9.65 -5.66 16.88
N ASN A 24 10.17 -4.79 16.01
CA ASN A 24 9.66 -3.44 15.81
C ASN A 24 8.95 -3.40 14.46
N VAL A 25 7.62 -3.23 14.48
CA VAL A 25 6.79 -3.29 13.26
C VAL A 25 6.32 -1.90 12.90
N THR A 26 6.73 -1.43 11.72
CA THR A 26 6.39 -0.10 11.19
C THR A 26 5.77 -0.19 9.79
N ASP A 27 5.10 0.87 9.37
CA ASP A 27 4.73 1.08 7.98
C ASP A 27 5.91 1.65 7.16
N LYS A 28 5.72 1.87 5.86
CA LYS A 28 6.74 2.48 4.98
C LYS A 28 7.13 3.91 5.36
N SER A 29 6.29 4.61 6.10
CA SER A 29 6.57 5.96 6.62
C SER A 29 7.28 5.93 7.98
N GLY A 30 7.53 4.74 8.55
CA GLY A 30 8.17 4.57 9.84
C GLY A 30 7.22 4.68 11.04
N ASN A 31 5.90 4.78 10.83
CA ASN A 31 4.94 4.81 11.92
C ASN A 31 4.70 3.41 12.49
N PRO A 32 4.54 3.25 13.82
CA PRO A 32 4.19 1.97 14.42
C PRO A 32 2.88 1.40 13.86
N VAL A 33 2.88 0.11 13.50
CA VAL A 33 1.67 -0.58 13.05
C VAL A 33 0.92 -1.17 14.25
N ASN A 34 -0.21 -0.56 14.59
CA ASN A 34 -1.05 -1.02 15.69
C ASN A 34 -1.78 -2.33 15.32
N GLY A 35 -1.88 -3.25 16.28
CA GLY A 35 -2.55 -4.54 16.09
C GLY A 35 -1.71 -5.55 15.30
N ALA A 36 -0.44 -5.28 15.05
CA ALA A 36 0.47 -6.25 14.46
C ALA A 36 0.68 -7.43 15.40
N THR A 37 0.62 -8.63 14.85
CA THR A 37 0.87 -9.89 15.55
C THR A 37 2.08 -10.57 14.94
N VAL A 38 3.08 -10.87 15.79
CA VAL A 38 4.27 -11.62 15.40
C VAL A 38 4.12 -13.07 15.83
N LYS A 39 4.36 -14.00 14.94
CA LYS A 39 4.39 -15.45 15.20
C LYS A 39 5.79 -15.95 14.90
N VAL A 40 6.45 -16.54 15.91
CA VAL A 40 7.81 -17.11 15.78
C VAL A 40 7.74 -18.63 15.85
N LYS A 41 8.45 -19.31 14.95
CA LYS A 41 8.51 -20.78 14.92
C LYS A 41 9.95 -21.27 14.82
N LYS A 42 10.24 -22.33 15.55
CA LYS A 42 11.45 -23.13 15.38
C LYS A 42 11.12 -24.30 14.45
N GLY A 43 11.75 -24.34 13.26
CA GLY A 43 11.38 -25.29 12.23
C GLY A 43 9.95 -25.07 11.71
N TYR A 44 9.26 -26.14 11.33
CA TYR A 44 7.95 -26.03 10.69
C TYR A 44 6.79 -25.99 11.70
N TRP A 45 6.91 -26.69 12.84
CA TRP A 45 5.78 -26.95 13.75
C TRP A 45 5.89 -26.25 15.11
N ASP A 46 7.09 -26.03 15.61
CA ASP A 46 7.30 -25.55 16.99
C ASP A 46 7.06 -24.05 17.10
N THR A 47 5.90 -23.65 17.60
CA THR A 47 5.61 -22.23 17.89
C THR A 47 6.29 -21.82 19.19
N VAL A 48 6.97 -20.68 19.17
CA VAL A 48 7.54 -20.03 20.35
C VAL A 48 6.60 -18.93 20.81
N ASN A 49 6.18 -18.98 22.06
CA ASN A 49 5.35 -17.93 22.64
C ASN A 49 6.20 -16.73 23.07
N PRO A 50 5.70 -15.51 22.95
CA PRO A 50 6.38 -14.34 23.50
C PRO A 50 6.33 -14.33 25.03
N GLU A 51 7.28 -13.65 25.64
CA GLU A 51 7.28 -13.28 27.04
C GLU A 51 6.19 -12.22 27.33
N SER A 52 5.94 -11.93 28.61
CA SER A 52 4.91 -10.95 29.02
C SER A 52 5.16 -9.52 28.53
N ASP A 53 6.41 -9.20 28.17
CA ASP A 53 6.83 -7.91 27.62
C ASP A 53 6.86 -7.88 26.07
N GLY A 54 6.36 -8.95 25.43
CA GLY A 54 6.32 -9.10 23.96
C GLY A 54 7.66 -9.51 23.34
N SER A 55 8.71 -9.74 24.13
CA SER A 55 9.99 -10.25 23.62
C SER A 55 9.96 -11.79 23.48
N TYR A 56 10.97 -12.34 22.82
CA TYR A 56 11.15 -13.79 22.64
C TYR A 56 12.53 -14.21 23.15
N ASN A 57 12.57 -15.23 24.01
CA ASN A 57 13.82 -15.86 24.43
C ASN A 57 14.16 -17.02 23.51
N LEU A 58 15.06 -16.79 22.55
CA LEU A 58 15.40 -17.73 21.50
C LEU A 58 16.81 -18.30 21.68
N ILE A 59 17.00 -19.57 21.31
CA ILE A 59 18.29 -20.25 21.45
C ILE A 59 19.30 -19.68 20.44
N ASP A 60 20.44 -19.25 20.96
CA ASP A 60 21.58 -18.73 20.20
C ASP A 60 22.03 -19.73 19.11
N GLY A 61 22.26 -19.22 17.89
CA GLY A 61 22.71 -20.05 16.76
C GLY A 61 21.66 -21.01 16.19
N THR A 62 20.39 -20.93 16.62
CA THR A 62 19.28 -21.73 16.08
C THR A 62 18.45 -20.89 15.10
N SER A 63 18.11 -21.43 13.93
CA SER A 63 17.28 -20.73 12.96
C SER A 63 15.80 -20.75 13.36
N TYR A 64 15.14 -19.58 13.23
CA TYR A 64 13.72 -19.38 13.48
C TYR A 64 13.08 -18.69 12.26
N ASN A 65 11.82 -19.04 12.01
CA ASN A 65 10.96 -18.33 11.07
C ASN A 65 10.03 -17.40 11.83
N TYR A 66 9.75 -16.24 11.28
CA TYR A 66 8.70 -15.37 11.78
C TYR A 66 7.71 -14.99 10.71
N THR A 67 6.48 -14.74 11.12
CA THR A 67 5.40 -14.18 10.30
C THR A 67 4.77 -13.03 11.06
N VAL A 68 4.57 -11.90 10.38
CA VAL A 68 3.92 -10.71 10.93
C VAL A 68 2.67 -10.43 10.15
N GLU A 69 1.56 -10.34 10.85
CA GLU A 69 0.23 -10.05 10.32
C GLU A 69 -0.33 -8.81 11.00
N ALA A 70 -0.95 -7.92 10.23
CA ALA A 70 -1.69 -6.77 10.77
C ALA A 70 -2.90 -6.47 9.88
N PRO A 71 -4.01 -5.91 10.43
CA PRO A 71 -5.16 -5.49 9.64
C PRO A 71 -4.74 -4.47 8.57
N ASN A 72 -5.22 -4.64 7.36
CA ASN A 72 -4.96 -3.78 6.19
C ASN A 72 -3.49 -3.73 5.72
N TYR A 73 -2.67 -4.70 6.15
CA TYR A 73 -1.29 -4.85 5.67
C TYR A 73 -1.07 -6.23 5.05
N LYS A 74 -0.12 -6.30 4.13
CA LYS A 74 0.35 -7.57 3.58
C LYS A 74 1.14 -8.31 4.65
N THR A 75 0.94 -9.62 4.76
CA THR A 75 1.72 -10.49 5.64
C THR A 75 3.20 -10.46 5.26
N ALA A 76 4.07 -10.23 6.23
CA ALA A 76 5.51 -10.34 6.07
C ALA A 76 6.02 -11.62 6.73
N SER A 77 6.94 -12.32 6.08
CA SER A 77 7.57 -13.54 6.62
C SER A 77 9.05 -13.58 6.25
N SER A 78 9.87 -14.03 7.20
CA SER A 78 11.31 -14.22 6.97
C SER A 78 11.86 -15.22 7.99
N SER A 79 13.17 -15.48 7.90
CA SER A 79 13.90 -16.31 8.84
C SER A 79 15.12 -15.55 9.37
N PHE A 80 15.56 -15.92 10.58
CA PHE A 80 16.76 -15.37 11.20
C PHE A 80 17.38 -16.35 12.17
N THR A 81 18.62 -16.10 12.53
CA THR A 81 19.37 -16.90 13.53
C THR A 81 19.93 -15.94 14.58
N PRO A 82 19.46 -16.00 15.82
CA PRO A 82 19.99 -15.16 16.89
C PRO A 82 21.48 -15.40 17.12
N SER A 83 22.26 -14.31 17.23
CA SER A 83 23.67 -14.32 17.60
C SER A 83 23.99 -13.33 18.75
N GLY A 84 22.95 -12.66 19.28
CA GLY A 84 22.96 -11.70 20.36
C GLY A 84 21.55 -11.22 20.63
N ASP A 85 21.39 -10.44 21.71
CA ASP A 85 20.15 -9.72 21.97
C ASP A 85 19.97 -8.64 20.90
N GLN A 86 18.79 -8.58 20.28
CA GLN A 86 18.54 -7.67 19.16
C GLN A 86 17.07 -7.32 18.97
N THR A 87 16.84 -6.20 18.29
CA THR A 87 15.53 -5.84 17.74
C THR A 87 15.57 -6.08 16.23
N ILE A 88 14.54 -6.73 15.71
CA ILE A 88 14.33 -6.96 14.28
C ILE A 88 13.30 -5.92 13.79
N ASP A 89 13.74 -5.01 12.94
CA ASP A 89 12.87 -4.02 12.31
C ASP A 89 12.16 -4.64 11.11
N ILE A 90 10.84 -4.52 11.09
CA ILE A 90 9.97 -5.05 10.02
C ILE A 90 9.10 -3.93 9.50
N GLN A 91 9.19 -3.68 8.21
CA GLN A 91 8.36 -2.71 7.53
C GLN A 91 7.23 -3.44 6.79
N LEU A 92 5.97 -3.16 7.14
CA LEU A 92 4.81 -3.71 6.47
C LEU A 92 4.32 -2.80 5.34
N GLU A 93 3.87 -3.41 4.27
CA GLU A 93 3.23 -2.76 3.14
C GLU A 93 1.71 -2.82 3.30
N LYS A 94 1.03 -1.66 3.12
CA LYS A 94 -0.44 -1.62 3.13
C LYS A 94 -1.03 -2.50 2.02
N ASN A 95 -2.11 -3.20 2.36
CA ASN A 95 -2.88 -3.98 1.39
C ASN A 95 -4.02 -3.12 0.83
N ILE A 96 -3.68 -2.13 0.00
CA ILE A 96 -4.64 -1.24 -0.63
C ILE A 96 -5.25 -1.93 -1.84
N THR A 97 -6.56 -2.07 -1.86
CA THR A 97 -7.36 -2.60 -2.98
C THR A 97 -8.10 -1.50 -3.72
N ASP A 98 -8.49 -0.45 -2.99
CA ASP A 98 -9.29 0.65 -3.49
C ASP A 98 -8.63 1.97 -3.17
N TYR A 99 -8.76 2.92 -4.10
CA TYR A 99 -8.22 4.27 -4.01
C TYR A 99 -9.35 5.28 -4.09
N ASN A 100 -9.29 6.34 -3.27
CA ASN A 100 -10.14 7.52 -3.40
C ASN A 100 -9.39 8.54 -4.25
N VAL A 101 -9.80 8.71 -5.50
CA VAL A 101 -9.12 9.58 -6.48
C VAL A 101 -9.95 10.83 -6.69
N LYS A 102 -9.36 12.00 -6.42
CA LYS A 102 -9.97 13.30 -6.66
C LYS A 102 -9.26 14.00 -7.81
N PHE A 103 -10.03 14.40 -8.81
CA PHE A 103 -9.54 15.22 -9.91
C PHE A 103 -9.80 16.70 -9.61
N ASN A 104 -8.78 17.53 -9.72
CA ASN A 104 -8.85 18.97 -9.50
C ASN A 104 -8.59 19.68 -10.84
N PRO A 105 -9.62 20.16 -11.54
CA PRO A 105 -9.42 20.98 -12.74
C PRO A 105 -8.75 22.30 -12.38
N VAL A 106 -7.63 22.61 -13.07
CA VAL A 106 -6.87 23.84 -12.86
C VAL A 106 -6.50 24.46 -14.20
N ASP A 107 -6.37 25.79 -14.23
CA ASP A 107 -5.84 26.51 -15.38
C ASP A 107 -4.31 26.40 -15.51
N ASN A 108 -3.73 27.09 -16.47
CA ASN A 108 -2.28 27.08 -16.68
C ASN A 108 -1.48 27.66 -15.52
N ASP A 109 -2.09 28.52 -14.71
CA ASP A 109 -1.48 29.15 -13.54
C ASP A 109 -1.70 28.35 -12.26
N GLY A 110 -2.40 27.21 -12.35
CA GLY A 110 -2.72 26.32 -11.21
C GLY A 110 -3.93 26.79 -10.38
N LYS A 111 -4.71 27.77 -10.88
CA LYS A 111 -5.92 28.22 -10.23
C LYS A 111 -7.08 27.24 -10.50
N ALA A 112 -7.83 26.90 -9.46
CA ALA A 112 -8.99 26.00 -9.57
C ALA A 112 -10.05 26.54 -10.55
N ILE A 113 -10.56 25.64 -11.39
CA ILE A 113 -11.67 25.91 -12.33
C ILE A 113 -12.94 25.40 -11.68
N GLU A 114 -13.83 26.32 -11.35
CA GLU A 114 -15.12 26.01 -10.75
C GLU A 114 -16.11 25.44 -11.80
N ASN A 115 -17.06 24.64 -11.33
CA ASN A 115 -18.15 24.08 -12.15
C ASN A 115 -17.67 23.20 -13.33
N ALA A 116 -16.48 22.64 -13.28
CA ALA A 116 -16.08 21.61 -14.23
C ALA A 116 -16.86 20.31 -14.00
N SER A 117 -17.26 19.66 -15.09
CA SER A 117 -17.84 18.31 -15.03
C SER A 117 -16.76 17.27 -15.26
N ILE A 118 -16.79 16.19 -14.47
CA ILE A 118 -15.84 15.10 -14.56
C ILE A 118 -16.62 13.82 -14.80
N LYS A 119 -16.25 13.10 -15.87
CA LYS A 119 -16.75 11.77 -16.17
C LYS A 119 -15.60 10.79 -16.07
N VAL A 120 -15.82 9.67 -15.37
CA VAL A 120 -14.83 8.61 -15.21
C VAL A 120 -15.44 7.30 -15.65
N THR A 121 -14.73 6.57 -16.51
CA THR A 121 -15.17 5.27 -17.03
C THR A 121 -14.05 4.25 -16.99
N TYR A 122 -14.39 2.97 -17.01
CA TYR A 122 -13.46 1.87 -17.26
C TYR A 122 -14.15 0.80 -18.11
N GLU A 123 -13.35 -0.03 -18.76
CA GLU A 123 -13.83 -1.18 -19.53
C GLU A 123 -13.83 -2.42 -18.62
N GLU A 124 -14.94 -3.15 -18.60
CA GLU A 124 -15.07 -4.43 -17.91
C GLU A 124 -15.32 -5.51 -18.98
N GLU A 125 -14.55 -6.61 -18.90
CA GLU A 125 -14.76 -7.75 -19.80
C GLU A 125 -16.06 -8.46 -19.44
N ASP A 126 -16.86 -8.84 -20.46
CA ASP A 126 -18.05 -9.64 -20.22
C ASP A 126 -17.62 -11.05 -19.73
N PRO A 127 -18.10 -11.49 -18.54
CA PRO A 127 -17.71 -12.79 -18.00
C PRO A 127 -18.15 -13.99 -18.85
N TRP A 128 -19.01 -13.77 -19.84
CA TRP A 128 -19.57 -14.81 -20.70
C TRP A 128 -19.09 -14.74 -22.15
N ASP A 129 -18.50 -13.59 -22.57
CA ASP A 129 -17.93 -13.38 -23.89
C ASP A 129 -16.65 -12.56 -23.80
N GLU A 130 -15.48 -13.23 -23.91
CA GLU A 130 -14.16 -12.61 -23.78
C GLU A 130 -13.85 -11.58 -24.89
N ASP A 131 -14.63 -11.56 -25.96
CA ASP A 131 -14.50 -10.60 -27.07
C ASP A 131 -15.37 -9.34 -26.87
N GLU A 132 -16.26 -9.33 -25.87
CA GLU A 132 -17.10 -8.17 -25.54
C GLU A 132 -16.63 -7.46 -24.28
N THR A 133 -16.62 -6.12 -24.33
CA THR A 133 -16.35 -5.26 -23.18
C THR A 133 -17.49 -4.28 -22.96
N GLU A 134 -17.81 -4.01 -21.71
CA GLU A 134 -18.78 -3.00 -21.31
C GLU A 134 -18.08 -1.78 -20.71
N THR A 135 -18.49 -0.58 -21.18
CA THR A 135 -18.00 0.67 -20.57
C THR A 135 -18.83 1.02 -19.35
N ILE A 136 -18.20 0.96 -18.18
CA ILE A 136 -18.83 1.29 -16.89
C ILE A 136 -18.47 2.72 -16.49
N GLU A 137 -19.49 3.53 -16.16
CA GLU A 137 -19.30 4.88 -15.63
C GLU A 137 -19.33 4.88 -14.08
N LEU A 138 -18.29 5.44 -13.47
CA LEU A 138 -18.22 5.61 -12.02
C LEU A 138 -19.05 6.83 -11.58
N LYS A 139 -19.72 6.68 -10.45
CA LYS A 139 -20.36 7.79 -9.74
C LYS A 139 -19.37 8.41 -8.76
N ALA A 140 -19.33 9.73 -8.69
CA ALA A 140 -18.57 10.44 -7.68
C ALA A 140 -19.16 10.19 -6.29
N ASN A 141 -18.29 10.10 -5.29
CA ASN A 141 -18.62 10.10 -3.87
C ASN A 141 -19.13 11.49 -3.44
N GLU A 142 -19.65 11.59 -2.23
CA GLU A 142 -20.18 12.87 -1.67
C GLU A 142 -19.12 13.98 -1.62
N ASP A 143 -17.85 13.63 -1.46
CA ASP A 143 -16.73 14.58 -1.42
C ASP A 143 -16.15 14.92 -2.80
N GLY A 144 -16.74 14.38 -3.88
CA GLY A 144 -16.30 14.54 -5.27
C GLY A 144 -15.14 13.65 -5.67
N SER A 145 -14.69 12.71 -4.83
CA SER A 145 -13.73 11.68 -5.22
C SER A 145 -14.41 10.52 -5.94
N TYR A 146 -13.59 9.64 -6.54
CA TYR A 146 -14.03 8.41 -7.18
C TYR A 146 -13.32 7.22 -6.54
N THR A 147 -14.09 6.18 -6.18
CA THR A 147 -13.52 4.93 -5.68
C THR A 147 -13.07 4.08 -6.86
N MET A 148 -11.76 3.86 -6.97
CA MET A 148 -11.11 3.15 -8.06
C MET A 148 -10.34 1.94 -7.55
N LYS A 149 -10.43 0.80 -8.24
CA LYS A 149 -9.71 -0.43 -7.89
C LYS A 149 -8.25 -0.35 -8.32
N LYS A 150 -7.36 -0.89 -7.51
CA LYS A 150 -5.92 -1.00 -7.81
C LYS A 150 -5.69 -1.75 -9.12
N GLY A 151 -4.84 -1.18 -9.99
CA GLY A 151 -4.40 -1.82 -11.23
C GLY A 151 -5.41 -1.79 -12.37
N VAL A 152 -6.64 -1.30 -12.15
CA VAL A 152 -7.62 -1.07 -13.23
C VAL A 152 -7.34 0.28 -13.88
N THR A 153 -7.36 0.33 -15.21
CA THR A 153 -7.17 1.58 -15.95
C THR A 153 -8.51 2.26 -16.17
N TYR A 154 -8.59 3.52 -15.71
CA TYR A 154 -9.77 4.38 -15.87
C TYR A 154 -9.50 5.47 -16.89
N THR A 155 -10.49 5.79 -17.71
CA THR A 155 -10.50 6.97 -18.58
C THR A 155 -11.29 8.07 -17.89
N TYR A 156 -10.72 9.26 -17.74
CA TYR A 156 -11.44 10.42 -17.23
C TYR A 156 -11.52 11.51 -18.29
N THR A 157 -12.66 12.18 -18.35
CA THR A 157 -12.90 13.35 -19.21
C THR A 157 -13.36 14.51 -18.35
N VAL A 158 -12.67 15.63 -18.46
CA VAL A 158 -12.98 16.88 -17.73
C VAL A 158 -13.42 17.94 -18.74
N LYS A 159 -14.56 18.57 -18.47
CA LYS A 159 -15.14 19.64 -19.30
C LYS A 159 -15.48 20.85 -18.44
N ALA A 160 -15.15 22.03 -18.91
CA ALA A 160 -15.52 23.30 -18.30
C ALA A 160 -15.79 24.34 -19.37
N SER A 161 -16.68 25.32 -19.08
CA SER A 161 -16.91 26.45 -19.99
C SER A 161 -15.61 27.19 -20.22
N ASP A 162 -15.39 27.62 -21.47
CA ASP A 162 -14.23 28.42 -21.90
C ASP A 162 -12.88 27.66 -21.83
N TYR A 163 -12.91 26.34 -21.66
CA TYR A 163 -11.75 25.47 -21.69
C TYR A 163 -11.90 24.35 -22.71
N LYS A 164 -10.77 23.86 -23.21
CA LYS A 164 -10.72 22.66 -24.05
C LYS A 164 -10.92 21.42 -23.16
N ASP A 165 -11.74 20.48 -23.64
CA ASP A 165 -11.95 19.18 -22.99
C ASP A 165 -10.60 18.47 -22.79
N VAL A 166 -10.41 17.87 -21.63
CA VAL A 166 -9.26 17.01 -21.32
C VAL A 166 -9.73 15.60 -21.14
N THR A 167 -9.17 14.67 -21.91
CA THR A 167 -9.39 13.22 -21.73
C THR A 167 -8.05 12.53 -21.54
N ALA A 168 -7.92 11.75 -20.48
CA ALA A 168 -6.73 10.99 -20.18
C ALA A 168 -7.06 9.74 -19.37
N THR A 169 -6.04 8.91 -19.11
CA THR A 169 -6.19 7.68 -18.33
C THR A 169 -5.41 7.76 -17.02
N TYR A 170 -5.88 7.01 -16.03
CA TYR A 170 -5.23 6.84 -14.75
C TYR A 170 -5.38 5.40 -14.26
N THR A 171 -4.29 4.80 -13.77
CA THR A 171 -4.28 3.46 -13.18
C THR A 171 -3.80 3.57 -11.74
N PRO A 172 -4.69 3.38 -10.73
CA PRO A 172 -4.32 3.50 -9.33
C PRO A 172 -3.26 2.50 -8.92
N SER A 173 -2.21 3.00 -8.27
CA SER A 173 -1.08 2.21 -7.77
C SER A 173 -0.39 2.94 -6.61
N GLY A 174 0.52 2.24 -5.91
CA GLY A 174 1.28 2.84 -4.81
C GLY A 174 0.70 2.55 -3.44
N ASP A 175 1.15 3.32 -2.44
CA ASP A 175 0.92 3.07 -1.01
C ASP A 175 0.02 4.12 -0.33
N ASP A 176 -0.44 5.13 -1.09
CA ASP A 176 -1.39 6.13 -0.62
C ASP A 176 -2.75 5.86 -1.26
N GLU A 177 -3.75 5.57 -0.44
CA GLU A 177 -5.12 5.29 -0.87
C GLU A 177 -5.91 6.55 -1.27
N ASN A 178 -5.44 7.75 -0.86
CA ASN A 178 -6.06 9.03 -1.18
C ASN A 178 -5.20 9.77 -2.19
N VAL A 179 -5.65 9.84 -3.43
CA VAL A 179 -4.91 10.43 -4.55
C VAL A 179 -5.59 11.70 -5.03
N SER A 180 -4.81 12.75 -5.21
CA SER A 180 -5.27 14.03 -5.77
C SER A 180 -4.54 14.29 -7.08
N ILE A 181 -5.29 14.53 -8.16
CA ILE A 181 -4.76 14.72 -9.52
C ILE A 181 -5.18 16.09 -10.03
N ASP A 182 -4.22 16.97 -10.24
CA ASP A 182 -4.46 18.25 -10.90
C ASP A 182 -4.58 18.04 -12.41
N VAL A 183 -5.75 18.40 -12.97
CA VAL A 183 -6.03 18.31 -14.39
C VAL A 183 -5.88 19.70 -15.01
N LYS A 184 -4.76 19.92 -15.69
CA LYS A 184 -4.49 21.20 -16.37
C LYS A 184 -5.37 21.35 -17.60
N MET A 185 -6.15 22.41 -17.66
CA MET A 185 -7.03 22.76 -18.77
C MET A 185 -6.54 24.04 -19.47
N VAL A 186 -6.58 24.03 -20.79
CA VAL A 186 -6.18 25.18 -21.61
C VAL A 186 -7.44 25.94 -22.02
N SER A 187 -7.42 27.27 -21.86
CA SER A 187 -8.51 28.13 -22.32
C SER A 187 -8.81 27.90 -23.81
N SER A 188 -10.08 27.82 -24.15
CA SER A 188 -10.56 27.80 -25.53
C SER A 188 -10.77 29.19 -26.10
N ILE A 189 -10.72 30.24 -25.26
CA ILE A 189 -10.88 31.63 -25.67
C ILE A 189 -9.55 32.13 -26.27
N ASP A 190 -9.60 32.66 -27.50
CA ASP A 190 -8.42 33.28 -28.11
C ASP A 190 -8.05 34.56 -27.34
N PRO A 191 -6.78 34.77 -26.94
CA PRO A 191 -6.34 36.00 -26.31
C PRO A 191 -6.74 37.27 -27.09
N ALA A 192 -6.80 37.23 -28.43
CA ALA A 192 -7.24 38.32 -29.27
C ALA A 192 -8.75 38.66 -29.07
N ASP A 193 -9.59 37.69 -28.69
CA ASP A 193 -11.00 37.93 -28.41
C ASP A 193 -11.23 38.64 -27.08
N VAL A 194 -10.34 38.40 -26.08
CA VAL A 194 -10.40 39.04 -24.76
C VAL A 194 -10.10 40.54 -24.88
N ASP A 195 -9.14 40.91 -25.68
CA ASP A 195 -8.77 42.34 -25.93
C ASP A 195 -9.90 43.09 -26.63
N THR A 196 -10.64 42.45 -27.54
CA THR A 196 -11.78 43.02 -28.24
C THR A 196 -12.96 43.26 -27.29
N VAL A 197 -13.23 42.35 -26.36
CA VAL A 197 -14.33 42.50 -25.36
C VAL A 197 -14.00 43.58 -24.35
N ASN A 198 -12.75 43.70 -23.90
CA ASN A 198 -12.33 44.77 -22.98
C ASN A 198 -12.40 46.15 -23.63
N ALA A 199 -12.00 46.28 -24.90
CA ALA A 199 -12.10 47.52 -25.65
C ALA A 199 -13.55 48.03 -25.87
N ILE A 200 -14.54 47.11 -25.86
CA ILE A 200 -15.98 47.43 -25.94
C ILE A 200 -16.53 47.91 -24.60
N LYS A 201 -16.00 47.46 -23.46
CA LYS A 201 -16.45 47.86 -22.11
C LYS A 201 -15.94 49.21 -21.66
N GLU A 202 -14.91 49.74 -22.31
CA GLU A 202 -14.33 51.05 -22.01
C GLU A 202 -14.92 52.22 -22.83
N LYS A 203 -15.91 51.98 -23.67
CA LYS A 203 -16.67 52.98 -24.42
C LYS A 203 -18.08 53.13 -23.85
#